data_5e38cd55eae1a221c5e4412d34eac4e6
#
_entry.id   5e38cd55eae1a221c5e4412d34eac4e6
#
_cell.length_a   1.000
_cell.length_b   1.000
_cell.length_c   1.000
_cell.angle_alpha   90.00
_cell.angle_beta   90.00
_cell.angle_gamma   90.00
#
_symmetry.space_group_name_H-M   'P 1'
#
loop_
_entity.id
_entity.type
_entity.pdbx_description
1 polymer ?
#
loop_
_entity_poly.entity_id
_entity_poly.type
_entity_poly.pdbx_seq_one_letter_code
_entity_poly.pdbx_strand_id
1 'polypeptide(L)'
;MSGGSPAGAGSSGAGTSGTGTGGTGGGATGAAGSAATTGSGGGAGSSGRGGGGLDGAAGGGSGTSGDCSRDLLKSTVDAYFLALAAHSPAGLPIADTVKVTENGKAIKIGEEGLWKTAGTLEYKHSAYDPEGCNTASEAVVPEGNMDLPVALRLKLARQKITEIETIAVRPGDYKVSGSTYPSKPEAISMSDATVGWEKTVPEPMRNTAKEMNAWMLKYFKAFPAGVCNTDSSCKRLENGNSPGGCNVGASCQAGDPTGNVIKSHIVFSDVETGIGVGFDLFMGNADMHMFKMYGGKVYAVHAILGAAASTGWDDK
;
A
#
# COMPACT_ATOMS: atom_id res chain seq x y z
N MET A 1 54.33 7.06 35.41
CA MET A 1 53.90 6.00 36.28
C MET A 1 52.69 5.37 35.60
N SER A 2 52.89 4.45 34.76
CA SER A 2 53.08 2.99 34.95
C SER A 2 51.83 2.30 35.48
N GLY A 3 51.34 1.39 34.65
CA GLY A 3 50.62 0.15 34.89
C GLY A 3 49.14 0.18 34.48
N GLY A 4 48.57 -0.75 33.75
CA GLY A 4 48.98 -2.02 33.16
C GLY A 4 47.70 -2.73 32.75
N SER A 5 47.67 -3.31 31.59
CA SER A 5 46.65 -4.30 31.18
C SER A 5 46.75 -5.59 32.01
N PRO A 6 45.67 -6.40 32.01
CA PRO A 6 45.88 -7.69 31.37
C PRO A 6 44.75 -8.17 30.48
N ALA A 7 45.14 -8.98 29.50
CA ALA A 7 44.41 -9.81 28.61
C ALA A 7 43.80 -11.05 29.33
N GLY A 8 42.70 -11.54 28.82
CA GLY A 8 42.10 -12.82 29.21
C GLY A 8 41.52 -13.52 27.99
N ALA A 9 42.08 -14.66 27.65
CA ALA A 9 41.86 -15.52 26.53
C ALA A 9 40.63 -16.43 26.64
N GLY A 10 40.02 -16.76 25.51
CA GLY A 10 39.76 -18.10 25.02
C GLY A 10 38.58 -18.88 25.59
N SER A 11 37.64 -19.23 24.68
CA SER A 11 37.13 -20.61 24.67
C SER A 11 36.42 -20.88 23.35
N SER A 12 37.00 -21.75 22.55
CA SER A 12 36.47 -22.45 21.40
C SER A 12 35.50 -23.54 21.84
N GLY A 13 34.35 -23.64 21.20
CA GLY A 13 33.41 -24.77 21.33
C GLY A 13 32.92 -25.21 19.95
N ALA A 14 33.53 -26.34 19.49
CA ALA A 14 33.10 -27.06 18.30
C ALA A 14 32.13 -28.20 18.68
N GLY A 15 31.25 -28.55 17.79
CA GLY A 15 30.40 -29.76 17.81
C GLY A 15 29.00 -29.47 17.30
N THR A 16 28.37 -30.20 16.41
CA THR A 16 28.56 -31.48 15.75
C THR A 16 27.53 -31.54 14.62
N SER A 17 27.97 -32.15 13.53
CA SER A 17 27.17 -32.54 12.36
C SER A 17 26.11 -33.59 12.70
N GLY A 18 24.88 -33.41 12.21
CA GLY A 18 23.81 -34.38 12.20
C GLY A 18 23.28 -34.59 10.77
N THR A 19 23.77 -35.64 10.11
CA THR A 19 23.23 -36.22 8.88
C THR A 19 21.98 -37.03 9.20
N GLY A 20 20.88 -36.78 8.48
CA GLY A 20 19.66 -37.61 8.51
C GLY A 20 19.10 -37.83 7.12
N THR A 21 19.24 -39.06 6.67
CA THR A 21 18.86 -39.62 5.39
C THR A 21 17.36 -39.87 5.24
N GLY A 22 16.81 -39.65 4.04
CA GLY A 22 15.99 -40.60 3.26
C GLY A 22 14.52 -40.71 3.60
N GLY A 23 13.69 -40.50 2.57
CA GLY A 23 12.26 -40.86 2.54
C GLY A 23 11.69 -40.66 1.15
N THR A 24 11.84 -41.65 0.29
CA THR A 24 11.19 -41.82 -1.02
C THR A 24 9.78 -42.42 -0.87
N GLY A 25 8.84 -42.04 -1.74
CA GLY A 25 7.57 -42.69 -2.03
C GLY A 25 6.46 -41.63 -2.20
N GLY A 26 5.65 -41.59 -3.20
CA GLY A 26 5.22 -42.51 -4.22
C GLY A 26 4.01 -41.82 -4.86
N GLY A 27 3.88 -41.96 -6.17
CA GLY A 27 2.89 -41.29 -7.02
C GLY A 27 1.48 -41.85 -6.86
N ALA A 28 0.53 -41.04 -7.34
CA ALA A 28 -0.74 -41.49 -7.86
C ALA A 28 -1.28 -40.50 -8.89
N THR A 29 -1.36 -40.98 -10.09
CA THR A 29 -2.08 -40.43 -11.24
C THR A 29 -3.59 -40.59 -11.06
N GLY A 30 -4.38 -39.57 -11.39
CA GLY A 30 -5.83 -39.66 -11.49
C GLY A 30 -6.36 -38.72 -12.56
N ALA A 31 -6.84 -39.33 -13.65
CA ALA A 31 -7.29 -38.68 -14.87
C ALA A 31 -8.79 -38.33 -14.86
N ALA A 32 -9.10 -37.30 -15.63
CA ALA A 32 -10.29 -37.10 -16.47
C ALA A 32 -11.72 -37.08 -15.86
N GLY A 33 -12.46 -36.03 -16.22
CA GLY A 33 -13.91 -35.94 -16.15
C GLY A 33 -14.45 -34.65 -16.79
N SER A 34 -14.62 -34.69 -18.14
CA SER A 34 -15.38 -33.68 -18.87
C SER A 34 -16.89 -33.88 -18.64
N ALA A 35 -17.63 -32.80 -18.43
CA ALA A 35 -19.06 -32.75 -18.74
C ALA A 35 -19.47 -31.33 -19.12
N ALA A 36 -19.78 -31.18 -20.38
CA ALA A 36 -20.47 -30.03 -20.94
C ALA A 36 -21.96 -30.17 -20.73
N THR A 37 -22.64 -29.11 -20.30
CA THR A 37 -24.10 -28.98 -20.47
C THR A 37 -24.46 -27.61 -20.97
N THR A 38 -24.94 -27.57 -22.20
CA THR A 38 -25.64 -26.47 -22.87
C THR A 38 -27.04 -26.32 -22.27
N GLY A 39 -27.43 -25.08 -22.00
CA GLY A 39 -28.77 -24.70 -21.61
C GLY A 39 -29.12 -23.31 -22.14
N SER A 40 -29.76 -23.26 -23.30
CA SER A 40 -30.42 -22.09 -23.85
C SER A 40 -31.79 -21.86 -23.22
N GLY A 41 -32.14 -20.61 -22.89
CA GLY A 41 -33.49 -20.22 -22.48
C GLY A 41 -33.67 -18.71 -22.61
N GLY A 42 -34.39 -18.31 -23.62
CA GLY A 42 -34.78 -16.92 -23.87
C GLY A 42 -36.00 -16.53 -23.02
N GLY A 43 -36.17 -15.22 -22.83
CA GLY A 43 -37.37 -14.62 -22.23
C GLY A 43 -37.36 -13.10 -22.46
N ALA A 44 -38.21 -12.67 -23.36
CA ALA A 44 -38.49 -11.29 -23.70
C ALA A 44 -39.64 -10.68 -22.87
N GLY A 45 -39.64 -9.33 -22.75
CA GLY A 45 -40.80 -8.51 -22.33
C GLY A 45 -40.55 -7.79 -21.04
N SER A 46 -40.76 -6.49 -20.86
CA SER A 46 -41.84 -5.63 -21.30
C SER A 46 -41.52 -4.18 -20.87
N SER A 47 -41.91 -3.27 -21.67
CA SER A 47 -41.92 -1.81 -21.52
C SER A 47 -42.78 -1.29 -20.36
N GLY A 48 -42.25 -0.27 -19.62
CA GLY A 48 -43.00 0.57 -18.70
C GLY A 48 -42.52 2.02 -18.76
N ARG A 49 -43.33 2.90 -19.36
CA ARG A 49 -43.20 4.37 -19.34
C ARG A 49 -43.81 4.97 -18.05
N GLY A 50 -43.24 6.04 -17.57
CA GLY A 50 -43.78 7.05 -16.64
C GLY A 50 -42.63 7.79 -15.99
N GLY A 51 -42.36 9.04 -16.13
CA GLY A 51 -43.14 10.24 -16.18
C GLY A 51 -42.77 11.12 -14.98
N GLY A 52 -41.91 12.14 -15.14
CA GLY A 52 -41.98 13.45 -14.48
C GLY A 52 -41.38 13.63 -13.07
N GLY A 53 -40.43 14.58 -12.93
CA GLY A 53 -40.04 15.16 -11.67
C GLY A 53 -38.69 15.86 -11.76
N LEU A 54 -38.71 17.18 -12.08
CA LEU A 54 -37.55 18.07 -11.98
C LEU A 54 -37.38 18.46 -10.51
N ASP A 55 -36.25 18.21 -9.92
CA ASP A 55 -35.71 19.04 -8.84
C ASP A 55 -34.18 18.94 -8.85
N GLY A 56 -33.55 20.13 -8.95
CA GLY A 56 -32.11 20.27 -9.05
C GLY A 56 -31.43 20.10 -7.69
N ALA A 57 -30.39 19.27 -7.67
CA ALA A 57 -29.39 19.29 -6.64
C ALA A 57 -28.02 19.19 -7.29
N ALA A 58 -27.10 20.04 -6.84
CA ALA A 58 -25.74 20.18 -7.33
C ALA A 58 -25.03 18.82 -7.36
N GLY A 59 -24.72 18.33 -8.55
CA GLY A 59 -24.12 17.05 -8.77
C GLY A 59 -22.62 17.06 -8.48
N GLY A 60 -22.21 16.44 -7.39
CA GLY A 60 -20.91 15.79 -7.33
C GLY A 60 -20.94 14.65 -8.36
N GLY A 61 -20.11 14.72 -9.39
CA GLY A 61 -20.07 13.72 -10.47
C GLY A 61 -19.80 12.32 -9.94
N SER A 62 -20.84 11.54 -9.78
CA SER A 62 -20.79 10.10 -9.61
C SER A 62 -20.30 9.50 -10.92
N GLY A 63 -19.00 9.21 -11.01
CA GLY A 63 -18.48 8.34 -12.06
C GLY A 63 -19.22 7.01 -11.98
N THR A 64 -19.82 6.60 -13.09
CA THR A 64 -20.53 5.33 -13.16
C THR A 64 -19.55 4.20 -12.83
N SER A 65 -19.94 3.26 -11.98
CA SER A 65 -19.15 2.10 -11.49
C SER A 65 -18.65 1.16 -12.60
N GLY A 66 -18.82 1.51 -13.86
CA GLY A 66 -18.29 0.81 -15.04
C GLY A 66 -16.94 1.32 -15.55
N ASP A 67 -16.50 2.50 -15.12
CA ASP A 67 -15.31 3.14 -15.68
C ASP A 67 -13.99 2.71 -15.00
N CYS A 68 -14.04 2.12 -13.83
CA CYS A 68 -12.86 1.74 -13.02
C CYS A 68 -12.98 0.32 -12.47
N SER A 69 -12.98 -0.68 -13.34
CA SER A 69 -12.93 -2.07 -12.84
C SER A 69 -11.60 -2.34 -12.13
N ARG A 70 -11.60 -3.31 -11.20
CA ARG A 70 -10.39 -3.77 -10.51
C ARG A 70 -9.29 -4.15 -11.52
N ASP A 71 -9.67 -4.86 -12.60
CA ASP A 71 -8.72 -5.29 -13.64
C ASP A 71 -8.11 -4.09 -14.39
N LEU A 72 -8.90 -3.05 -14.68
CA LEU A 72 -8.36 -1.82 -15.25
C LEU A 72 -7.37 -1.14 -14.30
N LEU A 73 -7.72 -1.01 -13.03
CA LEU A 73 -6.84 -0.40 -12.02
C LEU A 73 -5.55 -1.19 -11.90
N LYS A 74 -5.63 -2.52 -11.80
CA LYS A 74 -4.48 -3.41 -11.73
C LYS A 74 -3.58 -3.29 -12.96
N SER A 75 -4.14 -3.39 -14.16
CA SER A 75 -3.37 -3.27 -15.40
C SER A 75 -2.74 -1.90 -15.57
N THR A 76 -3.39 -0.83 -15.07
CA THR A 76 -2.83 0.53 -15.08
C THR A 76 -1.61 0.65 -14.16
N VAL A 77 -1.67 0.06 -12.96
CA VAL A 77 -0.51 0.01 -12.04
C VAL A 77 0.64 -0.78 -12.66
N ASP A 78 0.36 -1.95 -13.23
CA ASP A 78 1.38 -2.78 -13.89
C ASP A 78 2.03 -2.02 -15.07
N ALA A 79 1.23 -1.37 -15.91
CA ALA A 79 1.72 -0.54 -17.01
C ALA A 79 2.56 0.66 -16.52
N TYR A 80 2.16 1.29 -15.40
CA TYR A 80 2.92 2.39 -14.81
C TYR A 80 4.34 1.97 -14.43
N PHE A 81 4.52 0.87 -13.72
CA PHE A 81 5.85 0.41 -13.30
C PHE A 81 6.70 -0.04 -14.49
N LEU A 82 6.10 -0.63 -15.53
CA LEU A 82 6.81 -0.94 -16.78
C LEU A 82 7.28 0.34 -17.49
N ALA A 83 6.43 1.36 -17.57
CA ALA A 83 6.76 2.65 -18.18
C ALA A 83 7.84 3.40 -17.38
N LEU A 84 7.77 3.34 -16.04
CA LEU A 84 8.76 3.91 -15.13
C LEU A 84 10.15 3.29 -15.37
N ALA A 85 10.26 1.97 -15.41
CA ALA A 85 11.51 1.26 -15.70
C ALA A 85 12.03 1.52 -17.12
N ALA A 86 11.15 1.79 -18.07
CA ALA A 86 11.51 2.20 -19.43
C ALA A 86 11.86 3.69 -19.55
N HIS A 87 11.75 4.47 -18.47
CA HIS A 87 11.91 5.93 -18.46
C HIS A 87 11.04 6.66 -19.48
N SER A 88 9.89 6.10 -19.82
CA SER A 88 9.02 6.62 -20.87
C SER A 88 7.54 6.48 -20.50
N PRO A 89 6.82 7.57 -20.35
CA PRO A 89 5.37 7.53 -20.12
C PRO A 89 4.57 7.20 -21.39
N ALA A 90 5.23 6.99 -22.52
CA ALA A 90 4.57 6.66 -23.78
C ALA A 90 3.75 5.38 -23.65
N GLY A 91 2.49 5.42 -24.05
CA GLY A 91 1.57 4.29 -23.93
C GLY A 91 0.77 4.23 -22.64
N LEU A 92 1.07 5.07 -21.63
CA LEU A 92 0.19 5.22 -20.49
C LEU A 92 -1.05 6.06 -20.85
N PRO A 93 -2.23 5.70 -20.35
CA PRO A 93 -3.46 6.46 -20.56
C PRO A 93 -3.48 7.72 -19.67
N ILE A 94 -2.62 8.68 -19.94
CA ILE A 94 -2.48 9.91 -19.14
C ILE A 94 -3.46 10.97 -19.65
N ALA A 95 -4.09 11.68 -18.71
CA ALA A 95 -4.92 12.84 -19.04
C ALA A 95 -4.04 14.06 -19.38
N ASP A 96 -4.54 14.95 -20.26
CA ASP A 96 -3.81 16.15 -20.67
C ASP A 96 -3.45 17.10 -19.50
N THR A 97 -4.23 17.02 -18.41
CA THR A 97 -4.06 17.84 -17.19
C THR A 97 -3.68 16.98 -15.99
N VAL A 98 -2.82 15.98 -16.18
CA VAL A 98 -2.36 15.14 -15.08
C VAL A 98 -1.56 15.95 -14.06
N LYS A 99 -1.87 15.76 -12.76
CA LYS A 99 -1.03 16.28 -11.67
C LYS A 99 -0.06 15.19 -11.25
N VAL A 100 1.24 15.51 -11.23
CA VAL A 100 2.31 14.56 -10.88
C VAL A 100 3.18 15.14 -9.79
N THR A 101 3.38 14.38 -8.70
CA THR A 101 4.29 14.77 -7.62
C THR A 101 5.24 13.63 -7.27
N GLU A 102 6.45 13.98 -6.84
CA GLU A 102 7.38 13.10 -6.15
C GLU A 102 7.86 13.78 -4.87
N ASN A 103 7.72 13.11 -3.73
CA ASN A 103 8.04 13.66 -2.41
C ASN A 103 7.47 15.08 -2.23
N GLY A 104 6.20 15.27 -2.60
CA GLY A 104 5.46 16.52 -2.48
C GLY A 104 5.82 17.62 -3.48
N LYS A 105 6.78 17.40 -4.38
CA LYS A 105 7.15 18.35 -5.43
C LYS A 105 6.48 18.00 -6.74
N ALA A 106 5.90 18.99 -7.42
CA ALA A 106 5.45 18.80 -8.79
C ALA A 106 6.65 18.48 -9.69
N ILE A 107 6.50 17.43 -10.50
CA ILE A 107 7.52 16.97 -11.45
C ILE A 107 6.93 16.76 -12.84
N LYS A 108 7.80 16.77 -13.85
CA LYS A 108 7.46 16.35 -15.21
C LYS A 108 7.64 14.84 -15.34
N ILE A 109 6.57 14.16 -15.66
CA ILE A 109 6.57 12.72 -15.92
C ILE A 109 7.51 12.38 -17.08
N GLY A 110 8.35 11.35 -16.90
CA GLY A 110 9.33 10.93 -17.89
C GLY A 110 10.63 11.75 -17.91
N GLU A 111 10.68 12.93 -17.25
CA GLU A 111 11.83 13.85 -17.32
C GLU A 111 12.52 14.08 -15.97
N GLU A 112 11.84 13.86 -14.84
CA GLU A 112 12.33 14.22 -13.51
C GLU A 112 12.10 13.11 -12.49
N GLY A 113 12.82 13.21 -11.36
CA GLY A 113 12.68 12.30 -10.22
C GLY A 113 12.99 10.86 -10.57
N LEU A 114 12.26 9.94 -9.96
CA LEU A 114 12.41 8.50 -10.15
C LEU A 114 12.22 8.06 -11.61
N TRP A 115 11.49 8.84 -12.42
CA TRP A 115 11.33 8.59 -13.86
C TRP A 115 12.65 8.58 -14.64
N LYS A 116 13.71 9.22 -14.15
CA LYS A 116 15.03 9.25 -14.81
C LYS A 116 15.94 8.10 -14.38
N THR A 117 15.67 7.48 -13.24
CA THR A 117 16.66 6.68 -12.53
C THR A 117 16.16 5.31 -12.09
N ALA A 118 14.84 5.07 -12.19
CA ALA A 118 14.24 3.81 -11.76
C ALA A 118 14.76 2.61 -12.55
N GLY A 119 15.09 1.55 -11.84
CA GLY A 119 15.28 0.22 -12.42
C GLY A 119 13.97 -0.54 -12.57
N THR A 120 14.11 -1.82 -12.92
CA THR A 120 12.96 -2.73 -13.00
C THR A 120 12.38 -2.98 -11.61
N LEU A 121 11.05 -2.87 -11.50
CA LEU A 121 10.33 -3.19 -10.27
C LEU A 121 10.73 -4.57 -9.73
N GLU A 122 11.12 -4.63 -8.46
CA GLU A 122 11.45 -5.89 -7.79
C GLU A 122 10.27 -6.49 -7.05
N TYR A 123 9.50 -5.64 -6.38
CA TYR A 123 8.34 -6.06 -5.60
C TYR A 123 7.28 -4.97 -5.54
N LYS A 124 6.03 -5.36 -5.48
CA LYS A 124 4.91 -4.51 -5.06
C LYS A 124 3.77 -5.31 -4.48
N HIS A 125 2.97 -4.65 -3.65
CA HIS A 125 1.59 -5.02 -3.39
C HIS A 125 0.73 -3.77 -3.48
N SER A 126 -0.55 -3.96 -3.81
CA SER A 126 -1.41 -2.85 -4.19
C SER A 126 -2.82 -2.98 -3.64
N ALA A 127 -3.42 -1.83 -3.37
CA ALA A 127 -4.84 -1.68 -3.06
C ALA A 127 -5.56 -1.04 -4.25
N TYR A 128 -6.77 -1.48 -4.50
CA TYR A 128 -7.61 -1.02 -5.61
C TYR A 128 -8.99 -0.60 -5.08
N ASP A 129 -9.38 0.63 -5.39
CA ASP A 129 -10.67 1.21 -5.04
C ASP A 129 -11.47 1.51 -6.33
N PRO A 130 -12.27 0.54 -6.83
CA PRO A 130 -13.06 0.74 -8.04
C PRO A 130 -14.12 1.83 -7.90
N GLU A 131 -14.63 2.09 -6.69
CA GLU A 131 -15.64 3.12 -6.45
C GLU A 131 -15.06 4.53 -6.60
N GLY A 132 -13.90 4.76 -5.98
CA GLY A 132 -13.20 6.04 -6.05
C GLY A 132 -12.24 6.14 -7.21
N CYS A 133 -12.04 5.09 -8.03
CA CYS A 133 -11.03 5.04 -9.10
C CYS A 133 -9.60 5.36 -8.59
N ASN A 134 -9.25 4.88 -7.39
CA ASN A 134 -7.92 5.05 -6.81
C ASN A 134 -7.14 3.75 -6.81
N THR A 135 -5.83 3.85 -6.85
CA THR A 135 -4.90 2.77 -6.53
C THR A 135 -3.84 3.27 -5.58
N ALA A 136 -3.30 2.37 -4.76
CA ALA A 136 -2.04 2.63 -4.06
C ALA A 136 -1.18 1.38 -4.09
N SER A 137 0.12 1.57 -4.18
CA SER A 137 1.10 0.49 -4.12
C SER A 137 2.21 0.84 -3.14
N GLU A 138 2.59 -0.14 -2.33
CA GLU A 138 3.89 -0.16 -1.67
C GLU A 138 4.81 -1.03 -2.52
N ALA A 139 5.98 -0.51 -2.87
CA ALA A 139 6.87 -1.14 -3.82
C ALA A 139 8.34 -1.04 -3.42
N VAL A 140 9.15 -1.90 -4.02
CA VAL A 140 10.61 -1.83 -3.99
C VAL A 140 11.09 -1.60 -5.42
N VAL A 141 11.72 -0.46 -5.65
CA VAL A 141 12.19 -0.01 -6.96
C VAL A 141 13.68 0.31 -6.89
N PRO A 142 14.53 -0.34 -7.70
CA PRO A 142 15.94 0.02 -7.78
C PRO A 142 16.17 1.43 -8.32
N GLU A 143 17.13 2.15 -7.73
CA GLU A 143 17.68 3.40 -8.24
C GLU A 143 19.21 3.34 -8.20
N GLY A 144 19.83 3.14 -9.35
CA GLY A 144 21.27 2.87 -9.42
C GLY A 144 21.63 1.52 -8.78
N ASN A 145 22.37 1.58 -7.67
CA ASN A 145 22.77 0.39 -6.89
C ASN A 145 22.03 0.27 -5.55
N MET A 146 20.92 0.94 -5.39
CA MET A 146 20.12 0.96 -4.18
C MET A 146 18.68 0.56 -4.47
N ASP A 147 18.07 -0.17 -3.58
CA ASP A 147 16.64 -0.49 -3.62
C ASP A 147 15.91 0.53 -2.75
N LEU A 148 14.93 1.20 -3.33
CA LEU A 148 14.15 2.22 -2.65
C LEU A 148 12.77 1.67 -2.24
N PRO A 149 12.32 1.91 -0.99
CA PRO A 149 10.91 1.89 -0.67
C PRO A 149 10.19 2.99 -1.43
N VAL A 150 9.11 2.62 -2.11
CA VAL A 150 8.31 3.53 -2.92
C VAL A 150 6.82 3.36 -2.61
N ALA A 151 6.14 4.47 -2.38
CA ALA A 151 4.69 4.52 -2.43
C ALA A 151 4.23 5.18 -3.73
N LEU A 152 3.23 4.60 -4.35
CA LEU A 152 2.60 5.13 -5.56
C LEU A 152 1.10 5.23 -5.35
N ARG A 153 0.50 6.37 -5.70
CA ARG A 153 -0.95 6.53 -5.85
C ARG A 153 -1.26 6.94 -7.28
N LEU A 154 -2.25 6.28 -7.87
CA LEU A 154 -2.86 6.71 -9.12
C LEU A 154 -4.34 6.98 -8.89
N LYS A 155 -4.82 8.09 -9.49
CA LYS A 155 -6.24 8.41 -9.61
C LYS A 155 -6.61 8.39 -11.09
N LEU A 156 -7.70 7.70 -11.39
CA LEU A 156 -8.22 7.66 -12.75
C LEU A 156 -9.54 8.44 -12.85
N ALA A 157 -9.77 9.02 -14.01
CA ALA A 157 -11.07 9.52 -14.44
C ALA A 157 -11.24 9.22 -15.92
N ARG A 158 -12.39 8.66 -16.30
CA ARG A 158 -12.66 8.25 -17.69
C ARG A 158 -11.55 7.37 -18.27
N GLN A 159 -11.09 6.40 -17.49
CA GLN A 159 -9.99 5.46 -17.81
C GLN A 159 -8.63 6.11 -18.08
N LYS A 160 -8.44 7.40 -17.77
CA LYS A 160 -7.17 8.10 -17.87
C LYS A 160 -6.62 8.43 -16.49
N ILE A 161 -5.32 8.36 -16.32
CA ILE A 161 -4.61 8.77 -15.11
C ILE A 161 -4.67 10.30 -15.01
N THR A 162 -5.28 10.81 -13.97
CA THR A 162 -5.41 12.25 -13.69
C THR A 162 -4.49 12.73 -12.57
N GLU A 163 -4.07 11.79 -11.70
CA GLU A 163 -3.17 12.11 -10.60
C GLU A 163 -2.15 10.98 -10.43
N ILE A 164 -0.90 11.37 -10.22
CA ILE A 164 0.21 10.49 -9.88
C ILE A 164 0.92 11.11 -8.68
N GLU A 165 0.94 10.38 -7.58
CA GLU A 165 1.67 10.76 -6.38
C GLU A 165 2.67 9.66 -6.04
N THR A 166 3.95 10.01 -5.97
CA THR A 166 5.04 9.10 -5.65
C THR A 166 5.76 9.59 -4.41
N ILE A 167 6.04 8.67 -3.50
CA ILE A 167 6.97 8.87 -2.39
C ILE A 167 8.12 7.89 -2.61
N ALA A 168 9.31 8.40 -2.89
CA ALA A 168 10.51 7.60 -3.07
C ALA A 168 11.49 7.90 -1.93
N VAL A 169 11.85 6.88 -1.16
CA VAL A 169 12.65 7.04 0.06
C VAL A 169 14.11 6.78 -0.23
N ARG A 170 14.89 7.85 -0.33
CA ARG A 170 16.34 7.78 -0.54
C ARG A 170 17.10 7.79 0.78
N PRO A 171 18.37 7.35 0.81
CA PRO A 171 19.18 7.40 2.02
C PRO A 171 19.23 8.81 2.63
N GLY A 172 18.87 8.91 3.90
CA GLY A 172 18.84 10.19 4.61
C GLY A 172 17.51 10.93 4.57
N ASP A 173 16.53 10.47 3.79
CA ASP A 173 15.21 11.11 3.69
C ASP A 173 14.39 10.95 4.97
N TYR A 174 14.42 9.77 5.58
CA TYR A 174 13.63 9.51 6.77
C TYR A 174 14.38 9.91 8.04
N LYS A 175 13.83 10.90 8.74
CA LYS A 175 14.38 11.43 9.98
C LYS A 175 13.30 11.50 11.05
N VAL A 176 13.59 10.94 12.22
CA VAL A 176 12.76 11.06 13.41
C VAL A 176 13.58 11.71 14.51
N SER A 177 13.08 12.80 15.09
CA SER A 177 13.78 13.54 16.16
C SER A 177 15.22 13.88 15.83
N GLY A 178 15.51 14.19 14.55
CA GLY A 178 16.84 14.55 14.06
C GLY A 178 17.78 13.37 13.75
N SER A 179 17.40 12.14 14.06
CA SER A 179 18.16 10.94 13.70
C SER A 179 17.69 10.38 12.36
N THR A 180 18.65 10.00 11.51
CA THR A 180 18.38 9.33 10.23
C THR A 180 18.21 7.83 10.46
N TYR A 181 17.17 7.26 9.87
CA TYR A 181 16.94 5.82 9.90
C TYR A 181 17.18 5.24 8.50
N PRO A 182 17.99 4.17 8.38
CA PRO A 182 18.19 3.49 7.10
C PRO A 182 16.89 2.76 6.70
N SER A 183 16.59 2.76 5.41
CA SER A 183 15.52 1.93 4.86
C SER A 183 15.93 0.46 4.81
N LYS A 184 14.94 -0.44 4.85
CA LYS A 184 15.10 -1.90 4.71
C LYS A 184 14.09 -2.43 3.70
N PRO A 185 14.27 -2.13 2.41
CA PRO A 185 13.31 -2.48 1.36
C PRO A 185 13.06 -3.99 1.29
N GLU A 186 14.07 -4.81 1.58
CA GLU A 186 13.94 -6.27 1.64
C GLU A 186 12.89 -6.75 2.66
N ALA A 187 12.71 -6.03 3.76
CA ALA A 187 11.71 -6.39 4.77
C ALA A 187 10.28 -6.14 4.28
N ILE A 188 10.08 -5.20 3.36
CA ILE A 188 8.77 -4.93 2.73
C ILE A 188 8.31 -6.15 1.95
N SER A 189 9.14 -6.68 1.04
CA SER A 189 8.81 -7.88 0.25
C SER A 189 8.67 -9.12 1.13
N MET A 190 9.54 -9.29 2.13
CA MET A 190 9.50 -10.44 3.05
C MET A 190 8.24 -10.45 3.93
N SER A 191 7.66 -9.29 4.22
CA SER A 191 6.45 -9.19 5.04
C SER A 191 5.25 -9.88 4.41
N ASP A 192 5.17 -9.92 3.09
CA ASP A 192 4.02 -10.48 2.37
C ASP A 192 3.82 -11.98 2.64
N ALA A 193 4.88 -12.72 2.86
CA ALA A 193 4.79 -14.14 3.21
C ALA A 193 3.93 -14.38 4.47
N THR A 194 3.90 -13.42 5.39
CA THR A 194 3.16 -13.51 6.66
C THR A 194 1.86 -12.72 6.64
N VAL A 195 1.81 -11.58 5.96
CA VAL A 195 0.65 -10.68 5.91
C VAL A 195 -0.32 -11.10 4.82
N GLY A 196 0.19 -11.49 3.65
CA GLY A 196 -0.63 -11.83 2.48
C GLY A 196 -1.43 -10.63 2.01
N TRP A 197 -0.76 -9.55 1.66
CA TRP A 197 -1.39 -8.26 1.34
C TRP A 197 -2.50 -8.38 0.30
N GLU A 198 -2.24 -8.98 -0.85
CA GLU A 198 -3.21 -9.09 -1.95
C GLU A 198 -4.11 -10.33 -1.87
N LYS A 199 -4.03 -11.13 -0.79
CA LYS A 199 -4.95 -12.25 -0.59
C LYS A 199 -6.37 -11.74 -0.37
N THR A 200 -7.30 -12.27 -1.16
CA THR A 200 -8.73 -12.00 -1.02
C THR A 200 -9.23 -12.41 0.35
N VAL A 201 -9.88 -11.50 1.03
CA VAL A 201 -10.54 -11.75 2.33
C VAL A 201 -11.87 -12.44 2.07
N PRO A 202 -12.19 -13.56 2.74
CA PRO A 202 -13.50 -14.18 2.65
C PRO A 202 -14.63 -13.20 2.98
N GLU A 203 -15.71 -13.19 2.22
CA GLU A 203 -16.81 -12.22 2.36
C GLU A 203 -17.31 -12.01 3.79
N PRO A 204 -17.53 -13.07 4.61
CA PRO A 204 -18.00 -12.89 5.98
C PRO A 204 -16.98 -12.20 6.90
N MET A 205 -15.72 -12.11 6.47
CA MET A 205 -14.62 -11.47 7.20
C MET A 205 -14.29 -10.06 6.69
N ARG A 206 -14.92 -9.63 5.59
CA ARG A 206 -14.65 -8.29 5.04
C ARG A 206 -15.22 -7.21 5.93
N ASN A 207 -14.40 -6.22 6.22
CA ASN A 207 -14.90 -4.94 6.76
C ASN A 207 -15.46 -4.10 5.62
N THR A 208 -16.40 -3.22 5.91
CA THR A 208 -16.87 -2.23 4.93
C THR A 208 -15.82 -1.14 4.73
N ALA A 209 -15.80 -0.51 3.55
CA ALA A 209 -14.91 0.64 3.29
C ALA A 209 -15.12 1.76 4.32
N LYS A 210 -16.37 2.01 4.74
CA LYS A 210 -16.71 3.00 5.75
C LYS A 210 -16.05 2.70 7.11
N GLU A 211 -16.06 1.45 7.55
CA GLU A 211 -15.42 1.04 8.81
C GLU A 211 -13.89 1.18 8.72
N MET A 212 -13.29 0.68 7.63
CA MET A 212 -11.85 0.76 7.41
C MET A 212 -11.38 2.22 7.36
N ASN A 213 -12.06 3.07 6.59
CA ASN A 213 -11.75 4.50 6.51
C ASN A 213 -11.90 5.19 7.87
N ALA A 214 -12.93 4.86 8.65
CA ALA A 214 -13.13 5.44 9.97
C ALA A 214 -11.99 5.06 10.94
N TRP A 215 -11.46 3.84 10.87
CA TRP A 215 -10.33 3.42 11.70
C TRP A 215 -9.03 4.13 11.33
N MET A 216 -8.75 4.29 10.03
CA MET A 216 -7.59 5.04 9.56
C MET A 216 -7.67 6.50 9.96
N LEU A 217 -8.81 7.16 9.76
CA LEU A 217 -9.02 8.54 10.19
C LEU A 217 -8.90 8.70 11.71
N LYS A 218 -9.33 7.71 12.49
CA LYS A 218 -9.14 7.73 13.94
C LYS A 218 -7.66 7.61 14.30
N TYR A 219 -6.90 6.74 13.63
CA TYR A 219 -5.46 6.62 13.81
C TYR A 219 -4.75 7.95 13.51
N PHE A 220 -5.05 8.58 12.38
CA PHE A 220 -4.44 9.85 11.98
C PHE A 220 -4.77 11.01 12.93
N LYS A 221 -5.96 11.02 13.53
CA LYS A 221 -6.36 12.05 14.51
C LYS A 221 -5.81 11.82 15.90
N ALA A 222 -5.43 10.62 16.23
CA ALA A 222 -5.08 10.21 17.59
C ALA A 222 -3.60 9.79 17.73
N PHE A 223 -2.77 10.05 16.73
CA PHE A 223 -1.35 9.71 16.81
C PHE A 223 -0.67 10.47 17.99
N PRO A 224 0.11 9.83 18.86
CA PRO A 224 0.64 8.47 18.79
C PRO A 224 -0.19 7.38 19.51
N ALA A 225 -1.48 7.57 19.69
CA ALA A 225 -2.34 6.65 20.45
C ALA A 225 -2.38 5.20 19.94
N GLY A 226 -1.75 4.92 18.80
CA GLY A 226 -1.61 3.58 18.24
C GLY A 226 -2.82 3.12 17.43
N VAL A 227 -2.71 1.96 16.84
CA VAL A 227 -3.76 1.33 16.04
C VAL A 227 -4.71 0.56 16.94
N CYS A 228 -6.01 0.81 16.76
CA CYS A 228 -7.05 0.10 17.50
C CYS A 228 -7.34 -1.28 16.93
N ASN A 229 -7.82 -2.20 17.77
CA ASN A 229 -8.25 -3.54 17.37
C ASN A 229 -7.18 -4.35 16.64
N THR A 230 -5.93 -4.21 17.05
CA THR A 230 -4.83 -5.00 16.48
C THR A 230 -4.95 -6.47 16.88
N ASP A 231 -4.63 -7.35 15.93
CA ASP A 231 -4.35 -8.75 16.26
C ASP A 231 -3.01 -8.86 17.01
N SER A 232 -2.86 -9.89 17.83
CA SER A 232 -1.59 -10.13 18.57
C SER A 232 -0.39 -10.38 17.65
N SER A 233 -0.65 -10.82 16.42
CA SER A 233 0.36 -11.06 15.39
C SER A 233 0.67 -9.83 14.54
N CYS A 234 0.03 -8.68 14.80
CA CYS A 234 0.15 -7.49 13.98
C CYS A 234 1.60 -7.04 13.79
N LYS A 235 1.97 -6.77 12.55
CA LYS A 235 3.29 -6.31 12.13
C LYS A 235 3.26 -4.84 11.73
N ARG A 236 4.27 -4.08 12.17
CA ARG A 236 4.46 -2.69 11.75
C ARG A 236 5.81 -2.52 11.10
N LEU A 237 5.83 -1.88 9.93
CA LEU A 237 7.05 -1.46 9.25
C LEU A 237 6.97 0.02 8.89
N GLU A 238 8.10 0.71 8.98
CA GLU A 238 8.31 2.08 8.50
C GLU A 238 9.53 2.06 7.58
N ASN A 239 9.33 2.26 6.28
CA ASN A 239 10.37 2.08 5.27
C ASN A 239 11.11 0.73 5.40
N GLY A 240 10.37 -0.33 5.75
CA GLY A 240 10.90 -1.66 6.01
C GLY A 240 11.51 -1.87 7.40
N ASN A 241 11.70 -0.82 8.21
CA ASN A 241 12.15 -1.01 9.60
C ASN A 241 10.98 -1.39 10.51
N SER A 242 11.23 -2.27 11.47
CA SER A 242 10.26 -2.60 12.52
C SER A 242 10.50 -1.72 13.74
N PRO A 243 9.71 -0.67 13.97
CA PRO A 243 9.85 0.19 15.15
C PRO A 243 9.25 -0.45 16.41
N GLY A 244 8.78 -1.67 16.31
CA GLY A 244 8.04 -2.41 17.35
C GLY A 244 6.74 -2.98 16.81
N GLY A 245 5.92 -3.58 17.67
CA GLY A 245 4.58 -4.06 17.26
C GLY A 245 3.65 -2.91 16.86
N CYS A 246 2.46 -3.27 16.37
CA CYS A 246 1.40 -2.30 16.05
C CYS A 246 0.84 -1.68 17.34
N ASN A 247 1.62 -1.01 18.12
CA ASN A 247 1.30 -0.41 19.42
C ASN A 247 -0.11 -0.71 19.92
N VAL A 248 -0.26 -1.81 20.62
CA VAL A 248 -1.49 -2.18 21.34
C VAL A 248 -1.54 -1.28 22.60
N GLY A 249 -1.49 0.03 22.37
CA GLY A 249 -1.65 1.00 23.45
C GLY A 249 -3.09 1.00 23.91
N ALA A 250 -3.31 1.04 25.19
CA ALA A 250 -4.62 1.09 25.85
C ALA A 250 -5.50 2.30 25.44
N SER A 251 -5.08 3.14 24.52
CA SER A 251 -5.71 4.38 24.15
C SER A 251 -6.37 4.38 22.78
N CYS A 252 -7.05 3.30 22.41
CA CYS A 252 -8.10 3.41 21.39
C CYS A 252 -9.24 4.36 21.82
N GLN A 253 -9.10 4.96 22.95
CA GLN A 253 -10.01 5.99 23.46
C GLN A 253 -9.78 7.30 22.73
N ALA A 254 -10.82 8.11 22.68
CA ALA A 254 -10.88 9.39 21.98
C ALA A 254 -9.53 10.11 21.96
N GLY A 255 -9.09 10.50 20.76
CA GLY A 255 -7.75 11.03 20.53
C GLY A 255 -7.27 11.98 21.59
N ASP A 256 -6.02 11.90 21.93
CA ASP A 256 -5.37 12.91 22.74
C ASP A 256 -5.57 14.26 22.05
N PRO A 257 -6.34 15.20 22.63
CA PRO A 257 -6.55 16.51 22.01
C PRO A 257 -5.24 17.30 21.89
N THR A 258 -4.16 16.84 22.52
CA THR A 258 -2.80 17.41 22.42
C THR A 258 -1.93 16.65 21.41
N GLY A 259 -2.42 15.55 20.82
CA GLY A 259 -1.69 14.74 19.86
C GLY A 259 -1.48 15.48 18.54
N ASN A 260 -0.39 15.16 17.86
CA ASN A 260 -0.15 15.64 16.50
C ASN A 260 -1.19 15.03 15.56
N VAL A 261 -2.04 15.87 14.99
CA VAL A 261 -2.98 15.43 13.96
C VAL A 261 -2.20 15.20 12.68
N ILE A 262 -2.20 13.96 12.20
CA ILE A 262 -1.72 13.64 10.87
C ILE A 262 -2.76 14.13 9.86
N LYS A 263 -2.37 14.99 8.95
CA LYS A 263 -3.26 15.56 7.93
C LYS A 263 -3.26 14.68 6.71
N SER A 264 -4.29 13.85 6.56
CA SER A 264 -4.49 13.04 5.35
C SER A 264 -5.24 13.85 4.29
N HIS A 265 -4.78 13.83 3.05
CA HIS A 265 -5.50 14.40 1.91
C HIS A 265 -6.32 13.35 1.15
N ILE A 266 -5.99 12.07 1.31
CA ILE A 266 -6.77 10.96 0.75
C ILE A 266 -6.79 9.76 1.71
N VAL A 267 -7.96 9.14 1.82
CA VAL A 267 -8.17 7.86 2.51
C VAL A 267 -9.13 7.03 1.66
N PHE A 268 -8.78 5.78 1.36
CA PHE A 268 -9.64 4.83 0.69
C PHE A 268 -9.37 3.39 1.11
N SER A 269 -10.21 2.46 0.71
CA SER A 269 -10.09 1.06 1.10
C SER A 269 -10.39 0.09 -0.05
N ASP A 270 -9.56 -0.91 -0.18
CA ASP A 270 -9.79 -2.12 -0.96
C ASP A 270 -10.47 -3.18 -0.07
N VAL A 271 -11.78 -3.26 -0.17
CA VAL A 271 -12.60 -4.15 0.67
C VAL A 271 -12.33 -5.63 0.36
N GLU A 272 -12.00 -5.95 -0.90
CA GLU A 272 -11.77 -7.33 -1.32
C GLU A 272 -10.53 -7.94 -0.67
N THR A 273 -9.45 -7.17 -0.60
CA THR A 273 -8.20 -7.61 0.03
C THR A 273 -8.07 -7.14 1.48
N GLY A 274 -8.97 -6.29 1.96
CA GLY A 274 -8.90 -5.73 3.30
C GLY A 274 -7.72 -4.76 3.47
N ILE A 275 -7.35 -4.04 2.42
CA ILE A 275 -6.26 -3.05 2.48
C ILE A 275 -6.86 -1.65 2.59
N GLY A 276 -6.57 -0.96 3.69
CA GLY A 276 -6.85 0.47 3.83
C GLY A 276 -5.60 1.30 3.55
N VAL A 277 -5.78 2.46 2.93
CA VAL A 277 -4.68 3.35 2.53
C VAL A 277 -4.99 4.78 2.93
N GLY A 278 -3.97 5.46 3.48
CA GLY A 278 -3.98 6.90 3.67
C GLY A 278 -2.70 7.53 3.16
N PHE A 279 -2.82 8.66 2.48
CA PHE A 279 -1.70 9.52 2.13
C PHE A 279 -1.79 10.80 2.94
N ASP A 280 -0.69 11.20 3.54
CA ASP A 280 -0.69 12.29 4.51
C ASP A 280 0.68 12.98 4.63
N LEU A 281 0.75 13.97 5.53
CA LEU A 281 2.00 14.61 5.95
C LEU A 281 2.26 14.25 7.41
N PHE A 282 3.18 13.33 7.64
CA PHE A 282 3.55 12.86 8.95
C PHE A 282 4.88 13.45 9.43
N MET A 283 4.83 14.26 10.48
CA MET A 283 6.03 14.88 11.10
C MET A 283 6.97 15.54 10.08
N GLY A 284 6.41 16.17 9.04
CA GLY A 284 7.20 16.83 7.99
C GLY A 284 7.76 15.87 6.93
N ASN A 285 7.19 14.68 6.82
CA ASN A 285 7.48 13.72 5.75
C ASN A 285 6.21 13.47 4.95
N ALA A 286 6.32 13.40 3.62
CA ALA A 286 5.24 12.80 2.83
C ALA A 286 5.15 11.34 3.22
N ASP A 287 3.95 10.87 3.46
CA ASP A 287 3.70 9.57 4.06
C ASP A 287 2.54 8.86 3.39
N MET A 288 2.72 7.57 3.19
CA MET A 288 1.64 6.64 2.90
C MET A 288 1.57 5.62 4.02
N HIS A 289 0.41 5.52 4.67
CA HIS A 289 0.11 4.39 5.53
C HIS A 289 -0.76 3.37 4.80
N MET A 290 -0.40 2.10 4.92
CA MET A 290 -1.16 0.96 4.43
C MET A 290 -1.48 0.00 5.57
N PHE A 291 -2.75 -0.41 5.68
CA PHE A 291 -3.26 -1.24 6.75
C PHE A 291 -3.86 -2.52 6.18
N LYS A 292 -3.52 -3.68 6.74
CA LYS A 292 -4.24 -4.94 6.48
C LYS A 292 -5.31 -5.14 7.54
N MET A 293 -6.60 -5.14 7.13
CA MET A 293 -7.74 -5.11 8.04
C MET A 293 -8.85 -6.06 7.59
N TYR A 294 -9.26 -6.98 8.44
CA TYR A 294 -10.42 -7.84 8.22
C TYR A 294 -10.93 -8.41 9.54
N GLY A 295 -12.17 -8.92 9.56
CA GLY A 295 -12.76 -9.54 10.75
C GLY A 295 -12.76 -8.65 11.99
N GLY A 296 -12.88 -7.33 11.81
CA GLY A 296 -12.84 -6.37 12.90
C GLY A 296 -11.45 -6.13 13.49
N LYS A 297 -10.36 -6.54 12.83
CA LYS A 297 -8.98 -6.43 13.34
C LYS A 297 -8.00 -5.86 12.33
N VAL A 298 -6.89 -5.32 12.83
CA VAL A 298 -5.72 -4.88 12.06
C VAL A 298 -4.58 -5.89 12.24
N TYR A 299 -4.02 -6.37 11.14
CA TYR A 299 -2.97 -7.40 11.10
C TYR A 299 -1.61 -6.88 10.67
N ALA A 300 -1.59 -5.78 9.93
CA ALA A 300 -0.34 -5.11 9.57
C ALA A 300 -0.56 -3.61 9.38
N VAL A 301 0.49 -2.83 9.64
CA VAL A 301 0.58 -1.40 9.34
C VAL A 301 1.94 -1.15 8.72
N HIS A 302 1.97 -0.71 7.48
CA HIS A 302 3.18 -0.27 6.82
C HIS A 302 3.10 1.23 6.58
N ALA A 303 4.23 1.90 6.64
CA ALA A 303 4.37 3.30 6.30
C ALA A 303 5.59 3.52 5.39
N ILE A 304 5.41 4.32 4.35
CA ILE A 304 6.47 4.80 3.47
C ILE A 304 6.60 6.30 3.66
N LEU A 305 7.70 6.71 4.30
CA LEU A 305 7.95 8.09 4.70
C LEU A 305 9.14 8.67 3.92
N GLY A 306 8.87 9.63 3.06
CA GLY A 306 9.87 10.34 2.27
C GLY A 306 10.03 11.79 2.72
N ALA A 307 11.22 12.38 2.50
CA ALA A 307 11.47 13.77 2.83
C ALA A 307 10.59 14.72 2.02
N ALA A 308 9.76 15.53 2.68
CA ALA A 308 8.93 16.53 2.04
C ALA A 308 8.59 17.66 3.00
N ALA A 309 8.45 18.88 2.48
CA ALA A 309 7.92 20.02 3.25
C ALA A 309 6.37 20.06 3.20
N SER A 310 5.77 19.39 2.22
CA SER A 310 4.33 19.24 2.03
C SER A 310 4.08 18.01 1.15
N THR A 311 2.87 17.51 1.11
CA THR A 311 2.50 16.42 0.16
C THR A 311 2.39 16.93 -1.28
N GLY A 312 2.32 18.24 -1.49
CA GLY A 312 1.99 18.84 -2.78
C GLY A 312 0.50 18.73 -3.14
N TRP A 313 -0.31 18.22 -2.23
CA TRP A 313 -1.76 18.08 -2.33
C TRP A 313 -2.41 18.93 -1.23
N ASP A 314 -3.70 19.24 -1.38
CA ASP A 314 -4.41 20.04 -0.36
C ASP A 314 -4.56 19.21 0.92
N ASP A 315 -3.60 19.33 1.82
CA ASP A 315 -3.62 18.74 3.15
C ASP A 315 -4.70 19.42 4.00
N LYS A 316 -5.82 18.77 4.18
CA LYS A 316 -7.00 19.29 4.91
C LYS A 316 -6.97 18.97 6.38
#